data_54b2699da457fe7a551e4b732ee527bf
#
_entry.id   54b2699da457fe7a551e4b732ee527bf
#
_cell.length_a   1.000
_cell.length_b   1.000
_cell.length_c   1.000
_cell.angle_alpha   90.00
_cell.angle_beta   90.00
_cell.angle_gamma   90.00
#
_symmetry.space_group_name_H-M   'P 1'
#
loop_
_entity.id
_entity.type
_entity.pdbx_description
1 polymer ?
#
loop_
_entity_poly.entity_id
_entity_poly.type
_entity_poly.pdbx_seq_one_letter_code
_entity_poly.pdbx_strand_id
1 'polypeptide(L)'
;MALVIKQGKDAMKTWDQVIKDALYYLVHKDEYAYFYGAKGIRLTDANMDYLIAAEPDYWKRYSSGQIKAIKDWSRGKIGYDCSGYIGQVTGCRTWSGSIWERCTNKSKNLYSGPAASILWKPGHVSLDIGYGYFVHFPSELHSCEIGRISENLDFFQGTGLLSGFINYEGATNR
;
A
#
# COMPACT_ATOMS: atom_id res chain seq x y z
N MET A 1 30.98 27.77 7.07
CA MET A 1 29.62 28.07 7.50
C MET A 1 28.69 27.16 6.69
N ALA A 2 28.31 25.98 7.23
CA ALA A 2 27.54 24.98 6.49
C ALA A 2 26.06 25.37 6.58
N LEU A 3 25.44 25.55 5.43
CA LEU A 3 24.01 25.82 5.30
C LEU A 3 23.25 24.53 5.64
N VAL A 4 22.74 24.41 6.86
CA VAL A 4 21.79 23.37 7.24
C VAL A 4 20.46 23.74 6.58
N ILE A 5 20.18 23.15 5.42
CA ILE A 5 18.84 23.18 4.84
C ILE A 5 17.95 22.35 5.79
N LYS A 6 17.17 23.02 6.64
CA LYS A 6 16.03 22.41 7.31
C LYS A 6 15.09 21.93 6.21
N GLN A 7 15.07 20.61 5.97
CA GLN A 7 13.95 20.00 5.25
C GLN A 7 12.69 20.40 6.00
N GLY A 8 11.86 21.22 5.35
CA GLY A 8 10.54 21.56 5.86
C GLY A 8 9.80 20.26 6.14
N LYS A 9 9.07 20.17 7.25
CA LYS A 9 8.07 19.14 7.48
C LYS A 9 7.16 19.20 6.25
N ASP A 10 7.21 18.17 5.39
CA ASP A 10 6.22 18.00 4.34
C ASP A 10 4.86 18.10 5.03
N ALA A 11 4.04 19.04 4.60
CA ALA A 11 2.72 19.23 5.20
C ALA A 11 1.98 17.89 5.07
N MET A 12 1.39 17.40 6.19
CA MET A 12 0.59 16.17 6.17
C MET A 12 -0.47 16.29 5.08
N LYS A 13 -0.63 15.23 4.27
CA LYS A 13 -1.71 15.18 3.30
C LYS A 13 -3.05 15.16 4.02
N THR A 14 -4.06 15.80 3.45
CA THR A 14 -5.43 15.63 3.93
C THR A 14 -5.98 14.27 3.49
N TRP A 15 -6.95 13.74 4.21
CA TRP A 15 -7.56 12.44 3.92
C TRP A 15 -8.12 12.35 2.48
N ASP A 16 -8.70 13.44 1.96
CA ASP A 16 -9.24 13.51 0.59
C ASP A 16 -8.14 13.50 -0.47
N GLN A 17 -6.98 14.13 -0.20
CA GLN A 17 -5.81 14.04 -1.08
C GLN A 17 -5.28 12.61 -1.14
N VAL A 18 -5.21 11.92 0.01
CA VAL A 18 -4.78 10.51 0.08
C VAL A 18 -5.71 9.62 -0.74
N ILE A 19 -7.03 9.82 -0.65
CA ILE A 19 -8.00 9.07 -1.46
C ILE A 19 -7.86 9.39 -2.94
N LYS A 20 -7.71 10.64 -3.33
CA LYS A 20 -7.48 11.02 -4.74
C LYS A 20 -6.23 10.35 -5.30
N ASP A 21 -5.14 10.39 -4.54
CA ASP A 21 -3.89 9.72 -4.92
C ASP A 21 -4.11 8.20 -5.05
N ALA A 22 -4.84 7.58 -4.12
CA ALA A 22 -5.14 6.15 -4.17
C ALA A 22 -5.97 5.76 -5.40
N LEU A 23 -7.00 6.54 -5.71
CA LEU A 23 -7.85 6.32 -6.87
C LEU A 23 -7.11 6.55 -8.21
N TYR A 24 -6.10 7.41 -8.23
CA TYR A 24 -5.23 7.56 -9.40
C TYR A 24 -4.59 6.23 -9.79
N TYR A 25 -4.05 5.47 -8.83
CA TYR A 25 -3.46 4.14 -9.10
C TYR A 25 -4.49 3.12 -9.60
N LEU A 26 -5.72 3.20 -9.10
CA LEU A 26 -6.80 2.33 -9.56
C LEU A 26 -7.20 2.61 -11.01
N VAL A 27 -7.30 3.88 -11.38
CA VAL A 27 -7.64 4.32 -12.75
C VAL A 27 -6.54 3.95 -13.75
N HIS A 28 -5.27 4.06 -13.33
CA HIS A 28 -4.10 3.77 -14.17
C HIS A 28 -3.49 2.38 -13.89
N LYS A 29 -4.29 1.45 -13.40
CA LYS A 29 -3.82 0.13 -12.91
C LYS A 29 -2.96 -0.64 -13.91
N ASP A 30 -3.15 -0.46 -15.20
CA ASP A 30 -2.39 -1.16 -16.24
C ASP A 30 -0.91 -0.71 -16.31
N GLU A 31 -0.57 0.45 -15.75
CA GLU A 31 0.80 0.95 -15.62
C GLU A 31 1.56 0.34 -14.44
N TYR A 32 0.84 -0.34 -13.53
CA TYR A 32 1.37 -0.82 -12.26
C TYR A 32 1.27 -2.34 -12.13
N ALA A 33 2.10 -2.89 -11.26
CA ALA A 33 2.07 -4.30 -10.90
C ALA A 33 2.38 -4.47 -9.42
N TYR A 34 1.71 -5.43 -8.77
CA TYR A 34 2.21 -5.92 -7.50
C TYR A 34 3.52 -6.69 -7.75
N PHE A 35 4.53 -6.37 -6.97
CA PHE A 35 5.79 -7.12 -6.93
C PHE A 35 6.36 -7.00 -5.52
N TYR A 36 6.52 -8.12 -4.84
CA TYR A 36 6.95 -8.14 -3.44
C TYR A 36 8.29 -7.44 -3.24
N GLY A 37 8.37 -6.55 -2.24
CA GLY A 37 9.53 -5.71 -1.96
C GLY A 37 9.62 -4.44 -2.80
N ALA A 38 8.83 -4.28 -3.85
CA ALA A 38 8.85 -3.08 -4.68
C ALA A 38 8.20 -1.86 -4.00
N LYS A 39 8.82 -0.71 -4.17
CA LYS A 39 8.43 0.57 -3.54
C LYS A 39 8.37 1.72 -4.57
N GLY A 40 7.78 1.45 -5.74
CA GLY A 40 7.65 2.43 -6.81
C GLY A 40 8.82 2.43 -7.79
N ILE A 41 9.34 1.28 -8.12
CA ILE A 41 10.42 1.14 -9.09
C ILE A 41 9.92 0.55 -10.42
N ARG A 42 10.56 0.91 -11.53
CA ARG A 42 10.29 0.26 -12.81
C ARG A 42 10.78 -1.19 -12.79
N LEU A 43 9.90 -2.11 -13.15
CA LEU A 43 10.18 -3.55 -13.15
C LEU A 43 10.90 -3.95 -14.45
N THR A 44 12.20 -3.69 -14.48
CA THR A 44 13.13 -4.27 -15.45
C THR A 44 13.57 -5.67 -14.97
N ASP A 45 14.14 -6.49 -15.85
CA ASP A 45 14.65 -7.80 -15.43
C ASP A 45 15.65 -7.68 -14.29
N ALA A 46 16.59 -6.73 -14.37
CA ALA A 46 17.59 -6.50 -13.34
C ALA A 46 16.98 -6.10 -11.99
N ASN A 47 15.97 -5.20 -11.99
CA ASN A 47 15.29 -4.79 -10.77
C ASN A 47 14.47 -5.94 -10.15
N MET A 48 13.78 -6.73 -10.98
CA MET A 48 13.03 -7.90 -10.52
C MET A 48 13.95 -8.98 -9.94
N ASP A 49 15.08 -9.27 -10.59
CA ASP A 49 16.07 -10.23 -10.08
C ASP A 49 16.67 -9.77 -8.75
N TYR A 50 16.97 -8.48 -8.62
CA TYR A 50 17.43 -7.89 -7.37
C TYR A 50 16.40 -8.09 -6.25
N LEU A 51 15.11 -7.77 -6.48
CA LEU A 51 14.05 -7.92 -5.47
C LEU A 51 13.83 -9.39 -5.09
N ILE A 52 13.89 -10.30 -6.05
CA ILE A 52 13.80 -11.74 -5.79
C ILE A 52 14.96 -12.22 -4.92
N ALA A 53 16.17 -11.79 -5.22
CA ALA A 53 17.36 -12.14 -4.45
C ALA A 53 17.38 -11.52 -3.04
N ALA A 54 16.80 -10.33 -2.86
CA ALA A 54 16.70 -9.65 -1.57
C ALA A 54 15.71 -10.32 -0.60
N GLU A 55 14.70 -11.03 -1.13
CA GLU A 55 13.61 -11.63 -0.33
C GLU A 55 13.42 -13.12 -0.63
N PRO A 56 14.49 -13.95 -0.45
CA PRO A 56 14.46 -15.36 -0.88
C PRO A 56 13.41 -16.18 -0.13
N ASP A 57 13.12 -15.86 1.14
CA ASP A 57 12.11 -16.56 1.95
C ASP A 57 10.68 -16.33 1.44
N TYR A 58 10.44 -15.19 0.84
CA TYR A 58 9.17 -14.93 0.18
C TYR A 58 9.07 -15.68 -1.15
N TRP A 59 10.09 -15.60 -1.99
CA TRP A 59 10.07 -16.11 -3.37
C TRP A 59 10.22 -17.62 -3.50
N LYS A 60 10.77 -18.32 -2.49
CA LYS A 60 10.89 -19.80 -2.48
C LYS A 60 9.54 -20.55 -2.56
N ARG A 61 8.42 -19.86 -2.32
CA ARG A 61 7.06 -20.41 -2.45
C ARG A 61 6.61 -20.62 -3.91
N TYR A 62 7.31 -20.01 -4.84
CA TYR A 62 6.99 -20.05 -6.27
C TYR A 62 7.99 -20.93 -7.01
N SER A 63 7.49 -21.75 -7.94
CA SER A 63 8.34 -22.45 -8.90
C SER A 63 9.00 -21.49 -9.88
N SER A 64 10.07 -21.93 -10.55
CA SER A 64 10.75 -21.12 -11.58
C SER A 64 9.80 -20.70 -12.72
N GLY A 65 8.86 -21.56 -13.10
CA GLY A 65 7.84 -21.24 -14.10
C GLY A 65 6.87 -20.14 -13.64
N GLN A 66 6.46 -20.18 -12.37
CA GLN A 66 5.61 -19.12 -11.79
C GLN A 66 6.37 -17.79 -11.67
N ILE A 67 7.64 -17.82 -11.23
CA ILE A 67 8.48 -16.61 -11.18
C ILE A 67 8.62 -16.01 -12.58
N LYS A 68 8.85 -16.86 -13.60
CA LYS A 68 8.92 -16.39 -14.99
C LYS A 68 7.62 -15.71 -15.42
N ALA A 69 6.47 -16.31 -15.14
CA ALA A 69 5.15 -15.73 -15.48
C ALA A 69 4.91 -14.39 -14.77
N ILE A 70 5.28 -14.28 -13.49
CA ILE A 70 5.19 -13.03 -12.71
C ILE A 70 6.08 -11.95 -13.34
N LYS A 71 7.32 -12.29 -13.68
CA LYS A 71 8.24 -11.34 -14.32
C LYS A 71 7.71 -10.88 -15.70
N ASP A 72 7.22 -11.80 -16.51
CA ASP A 72 6.71 -11.47 -17.85
C ASP A 72 5.48 -10.56 -17.78
N TRP A 73 4.57 -10.82 -16.84
CA TRP A 73 3.38 -9.98 -16.62
C TRP A 73 3.72 -8.58 -16.07
N SER A 74 4.74 -8.50 -15.21
CA SER A 74 5.12 -7.27 -14.51
C SER A 74 6.07 -6.38 -15.30
N ARG A 75 6.75 -6.93 -16.30
CA ARG A 75 7.82 -6.26 -17.05
C ARG A 75 7.39 -4.92 -17.61
N GLY A 76 8.22 -3.91 -17.37
CA GLY A 76 8.02 -2.53 -17.85
C GLY A 76 7.04 -1.70 -17.02
N LYS A 77 6.28 -2.30 -16.12
CA LYS A 77 5.36 -1.60 -15.20
C LYS A 77 6.12 -0.98 -14.02
N ILE A 78 5.46 -0.13 -13.27
CA ILE A 78 5.94 0.37 -11.97
C ILE A 78 5.49 -0.60 -10.88
N GLY A 79 6.43 -1.15 -10.10
CA GLY A 79 6.16 -2.13 -9.06
C GLY A 79 5.88 -1.50 -7.72
N TYR A 80 4.85 -2.00 -7.05
CA TYR A 80 4.57 -1.76 -5.64
C TYR A 80 4.19 -3.08 -4.95
N ASP A 81 4.61 -3.27 -3.70
CA ASP A 81 3.91 -4.16 -2.79
C ASP A 81 2.84 -3.38 -2.00
N CYS A 82 2.06 -4.06 -1.15
CA CYS A 82 0.98 -3.42 -0.39
C CYS A 82 1.48 -2.24 0.45
N SER A 83 2.60 -2.39 1.14
CA SER A 83 3.17 -1.34 2.00
C SER A 83 3.88 -0.23 1.21
N GLY A 84 4.45 -0.56 0.07
CA GLY A 84 5.04 0.42 -0.86
C GLY A 84 3.98 1.36 -1.43
N TYR A 85 2.84 0.81 -1.83
CA TYR A 85 1.69 1.60 -2.26
C TYR A 85 1.17 2.52 -1.15
N ILE A 86 0.90 1.99 0.06
CA ILE A 86 0.47 2.82 1.21
C ILE A 86 1.50 3.90 1.51
N GLY A 87 2.80 3.55 1.51
CA GLY A 87 3.87 4.53 1.71
C GLY A 87 3.88 5.66 0.68
N GLN A 88 3.54 5.34 -0.56
CA GLN A 88 3.49 6.33 -1.65
C GLN A 88 2.31 7.30 -1.49
N VAL A 89 1.12 6.79 -1.16
CA VAL A 89 -0.08 7.64 -1.06
C VAL A 89 -0.14 8.42 0.25
N THR A 90 0.40 7.87 1.36
CA THR A 90 0.30 8.48 2.70
C THR A 90 1.57 9.20 3.15
N GLY A 91 2.74 8.89 2.57
CA GLY A 91 4.05 9.33 3.06
C GLY A 91 4.66 8.40 4.14
N CYS A 92 3.93 7.42 4.65
CA CYS A 92 4.40 6.46 5.67
C CYS A 92 5.20 5.31 5.03
N ARG A 93 6.43 5.60 4.61
CA ARG A 93 7.31 4.67 3.87
C ARG A 93 7.99 3.67 4.78
N THR A 94 7.31 2.54 5.04
CA THR A 94 7.83 1.43 5.83
C THR A 94 7.09 0.13 5.46
N TRP A 95 7.38 -0.99 6.12
CA TRP A 95 6.71 -2.26 5.89
C TRP A 95 5.35 -2.34 6.62
N SER A 96 4.48 -3.28 6.23
CA SER A 96 3.07 -3.37 6.65
C SER A 96 2.87 -3.46 8.17
N GLY A 97 3.73 -4.18 8.89
CA GLY A 97 3.70 -4.25 10.35
C GLY A 97 4.02 -2.91 11.01
N SER A 98 5.07 -2.20 10.55
CA SER A 98 5.41 -0.87 11.06
C SER A 98 4.40 0.20 10.68
N ILE A 99 3.70 0.09 9.55
CA ILE A 99 2.55 0.95 9.25
C ILE A 99 1.49 0.74 10.34
N TRP A 100 1.16 -0.51 10.66
CA TRP A 100 0.19 -0.83 11.70
C TRP A 100 0.62 -0.34 13.08
N GLU A 101 1.88 -0.50 13.45
CA GLU A 101 2.42 0.01 14.73
C GLU A 101 2.20 1.52 14.88
N ARG A 102 2.35 2.27 13.79
CA ARG A 102 2.18 3.73 13.73
C ARG A 102 0.71 4.18 13.69
N CYS A 103 -0.24 3.27 13.48
CA CYS A 103 -1.64 3.59 13.53
C CYS A 103 -2.09 3.90 14.97
N THR A 104 -2.92 4.93 15.09
CA THR A 104 -3.68 5.28 16.29
C THR A 104 -5.14 4.84 16.16
N ASN A 105 -5.93 4.94 17.21
CA ASN A 105 -7.38 4.62 17.22
C ASN A 105 -7.70 3.25 16.57
N LYS A 106 -6.90 2.25 16.90
CA LYS A 106 -7.04 0.90 16.36
C LYS A 106 -8.34 0.26 16.83
N SER A 107 -9.03 -0.41 15.90
CA SER A 107 -10.30 -1.11 16.19
C SER A 107 -10.36 -2.42 15.40
N LYS A 108 -11.05 -3.42 15.97
CA LYS A 108 -11.44 -4.65 15.26
C LYS A 108 -12.68 -4.46 14.39
N ASN A 109 -13.50 -3.44 14.68
CA ASN A 109 -14.59 -3.06 13.80
C ASN A 109 -14.06 -2.30 12.60
N LEU A 110 -14.01 -2.95 11.43
CA LEU A 110 -13.42 -2.42 10.20
C LEU A 110 -14.14 -1.16 9.68
N TYR A 111 -15.37 -0.91 10.13
CA TYR A 111 -16.16 0.26 9.75
C TYR A 111 -16.03 1.43 10.74
N SER A 112 -15.23 1.32 11.79
CA SER A 112 -15.13 2.35 12.84
C SER A 112 -14.24 3.54 12.44
N GLY A 113 -13.41 3.40 11.42
CA GLY A 113 -12.53 4.47 10.93
C GLY A 113 -13.22 5.37 9.89
N PRO A 114 -12.79 6.62 9.75
CA PRO A 114 -13.14 7.47 8.62
C PRO A 114 -12.45 6.98 7.33
N ALA A 115 -12.84 7.54 6.20
CA ALA A 115 -12.13 7.34 4.95
C ALA A 115 -10.63 7.72 5.09
N ALA A 116 -9.76 7.05 4.34
CA ALA A 116 -8.30 7.03 4.44
C ALA A 116 -7.73 6.29 5.68
N SER A 117 -8.55 5.53 6.42
CA SER A 117 -8.05 4.59 7.43
C SER A 117 -7.28 3.44 6.80
N ILE A 118 -6.36 2.88 7.56
CA ILE A 118 -5.64 1.66 7.17
C ILE A 118 -6.45 0.44 7.59
N LEU A 119 -6.68 -0.48 6.67
CA LEU A 119 -7.11 -1.83 6.96
C LEU A 119 -5.87 -2.74 7.01
N TRP A 120 -5.77 -3.57 8.04
CA TRP A 120 -4.57 -4.34 8.31
C TRP A 120 -4.84 -5.80 8.68
N LYS A 121 -3.93 -6.65 8.26
CA LYS A 121 -3.67 -7.99 8.82
C LYS A 121 -2.16 -8.26 8.81
N PRO A 122 -1.66 -9.30 9.51
CA PRO A 122 -0.25 -9.69 9.39
C PRO A 122 0.17 -9.87 7.94
N GLY A 123 1.20 -9.12 7.52
CA GLY A 123 1.75 -9.19 6.17
C GLY A 123 0.99 -8.41 5.09
N HIS A 124 -0.11 -7.70 5.41
CA HIS A 124 -0.86 -6.94 4.42
C HIS A 124 -1.50 -5.66 4.96
N VAL A 125 -1.55 -4.64 4.11
CA VAL A 125 -2.23 -3.36 4.38
C VAL A 125 -3.02 -2.90 3.16
N SER A 126 -4.13 -2.21 3.41
CA SER A 126 -5.01 -1.60 2.43
C SER A 126 -5.45 -0.23 2.89
N LEU A 127 -5.97 0.58 1.99
CA LEU A 127 -6.53 1.90 2.29
C LEU A 127 -8.05 1.87 2.16
N ASP A 128 -8.76 2.16 3.23
CA ASP A 128 -10.20 2.43 3.21
C ASP A 128 -10.46 3.74 2.43
N ILE A 129 -11.27 3.69 1.39
CA ILE A 129 -11.64 4.86 0.60
C ILE A 129 -13.04 5.40 0.90
N GLY A 130 -13.67 4.85 1.94
CA GLY A 130 -15.04 5.18 2.34
C GLY A 130 -16.10 4.32 1.66
N TYR A 131 -17.34 4.47 2.10
CA TYR A 131 -18.51 3.75 1.57
C TYR A 131 -18.40 2.22 1.60
N GLY A 132 -17.55 1.66 2.49
CA GLY A 132 -17.32 0.22 2.60
C GLY A 132 -16.40 -0.36 1.54
N TYR A 133 -15.63 0.49 0.85
CA TYR A 133 -14.64 0.08 -0.16
C TYR A 133 -13.22 0.36 0.30
N PHE A 134 -12.29 -0.46 -0.17
CA PHE A 134 -10.86 -0.25 0.02
C PHE A 134 -10.09 -0.46 -1.28
N VAL A 135 -8.88 0.11 -1.34
CA VAL A 135 -7.95 -0.05 -2.45
C VAL A 135 -6.63 -0.63 -1.96
N HIS A 136 -6.08 -1.58 -2.70
CA HIS A 136 -4.83 -2.22 -2.36
C HIS A 136 -4.06 -2.76 -3.58
N PHE A 137 -2.84 -3.21 -3.33
CA PHE A 137 -2.06 -4.07 -4.22
C PHE A 137 -2.05 -5.46 -3.57
N PRO A 138 -2.80 -6.45 -4.08
CA PRO A 138 -3.08 -7.70 -3.35
C PRO A 138 -1.93 -8.71 -3.37
N SER A 139 -1.44 -9.09 -4.55
CA SER A 139 -0.45 -10.14 -4.75
C SER A 139 0.10 -10.10 -6.18
N GLU A 140 1.04 -11.00 -6.49
CA GLU A 140 1.61 -11.17 -7.81
C GLU A 140 0.54 -11.48 -8.87
N LEU A 141 0.79 -11.05 -10.10
CA LEU A 141 -0.12 -11.09 -11.25
C LEU A 141 -1.35 -10.18 -11.11
N HIS A 142 -1.35 -9.32 -10.10
CA HIS A 142 -2.37 -8.30 -9.88
C HIS A 142 -1.75 -6.89 -9.90
N SER A 143 -2.59 -5.89 -10.03
CA SER A 143 -2.25 -4.49 -9.93
C SER A 143 -2.97 -3.84 -8.75
N CYS A 144 -3.26 -2.55 -8.85
CA CYS A 144 -4.13 -1.85 -7.92
C CYS A 144 -5.57 -2.32 -8.10
N GLU A 145 -6.20 -2.75 -7.02
CA GLU A 145 -7.57 -3.28 -7.03
C GLU A 145 -8.44 -2.63 -5.97
N ILE A 146 -9.73 -2.60 -6.23
CA ILE A 146 -10.77 -2.20 -5.29
C ILE A 146 -11.47 -3.44 -4.74
N GLY A 147 -11.71 -3.45 -3.43
CA GLY A 147 -12.49 -4.49 -2.76
C GLY A 147 -13.58 -3.90 -1.87
N ARG A 148 -14.54 -4.74 -1.45
CA ARG A 148 -15.56 -4.39 -0.47
C ARG A 148 -15.18 -4.92 0.91
N ILE A 149 -15.30 -4.10 1.94
CA ILE A 149 -15.02 -4.52 3.33
C ILE A 149 -15.96 -5.66 3.73
N SER A 150 -17.24 -5.61 3.34
CA SER A 150 -18.23 -6.64 3.65
C SER A 150 -17.89 -8.04 3.12
N GLU A 151 -17.12 -8.12 2.05
CA GLU A 151 -16.67 -9.38 1.44
C GLU A 151 -15.31 -9.85 2.00
N ASN A 152 -14.70 -9.06 2.89
CA ASN A 152 -13.35 -9.26 3.41
C ASN A 152 -13.25 -9.15 4.94
N LEU A 153 -14.35 -9.37 5.67
CA LEU A 153 -14.42 -9.24 7.12
C LEU A 153 -13.46 -10.18 7.86
N ASP A 154 -13.28 -11.40 7.35
CA ASP A 154 -12.37 -12.39 7.93
C ASP A 154 -10.92 -12.20 7.43
N PHE A 155 -10.72 -11.39 6.40
CA PHE A 155 -9.40 -11.15 5.83
C PHE A 155 -8.63 -10.11 6.64
N PHE A 156 -9.25 -8.99 7.01
CA PHE A 156 -8.62 -7.95 7.83
C PHE A 156 -8.85 -8.20 9.31
N GLN A 157 -7.85 -7.87 10.14
CA GLN A 157 -7.90 -8.04 11.59
C GLN A 157 -8.12 -6.72 12.33
N GLY A 158 -8.07 -5.59 11.63
CA GLY A 158 -8.31 -4.29 12.23
C GLY A 158 -8.21 -3.13 11.26
N THR A 159 -8.68 -1.99 11.75
CA THR A 159 -8.53 -0.67 11.13
C THR A 159 -7.85 0.30 12.08
N GLY A 160 -7.17 1.33 11.56
CA GLY A 160 -6.49 2.34 12.36
C GLY A 160 -6.09 3.57 11.56
N LEU A 161 -5.78 4.67 12.24
CA LEU A 161 -5.50 5.97 11.66
C LEU A 161 -3.98 6.23 11.60
N LEU A 162 -3.46 6.64 10.46
CA LEU A 162 -2.09 7.16 10.33
C LEU A 162 -2.00 8.65 10.67
N SER A 163 -2.44 9.04 11.87
CA SER A 163 -2.57 10.44 12.31
C SER A 163 -1.26 11.25 12.30
N GLY A 164 -0.09 10.59 12.26
CA GLY A 164 1.21 11.23 12.08
C GLY A 164 1.54 11.58 10.62
N PHE A 165 0.72 11.13 9.64
CA PHE A 165 0.96 11.25 8.21
C PHE A 165 -0.24 11.83 7.46
N ILE A 166 -1.45 11.64 7.98
CA ILE A 166 -2.71 12.06 7.36
C ILE A 166 -3.45 12.98 8.32
N ASN A 167 -3.87 14.14 7.81
CA ASN A 167 -4.82 15.01 8.51
C ASN A 167 -6.25 14.51 8.22
N TYR A 168 -6.94 14.07 9.28
CA TYR A 168 -8.31 13.55 9.25
C TYR A 168 -9.38 14.61 9.58
N GLU A 169 -9.01 15.89 9.65
CA GLU A 169 -9.98 16.96 9.92
C GLU A 169 -11.07 16.96 8.85
N GLY A 170 -12.33 16.95 9.28
CA GLY A 170 -13.48 16.88 8.40
C GLY A 170 -13.76 15.48 7.78
N ALA A 171 -12.91 14.48 8.03
CA ALA A 171 -13.20 13.12 7.61
C ALA A 171 -14.36 12.55 8.42
N THR A 172 -15.29 11.90 7.72
CA THR A 172 -16.46 11.27 8.35
C THR A 172 -16.38 9.76 8.22
N ASN A 173 -16.94 9.04 9.20
CA ASN A 173 -17.24 7.62 9.06
C ASN A 173 -18.36 7.50 8.00
N ARG A 174 -18.11 6.78 6.93
CA ARG A 174 -19.05 6.64 5.81
C ARG A 174 -19.34 5.19 5.52
#